data_eace239334d3eda6ba14716f8ed909b8
#
_entry.id   eace239334d3eda6ba14716f8ed909b8
#
_cell.length_a   1.000
_cell.length_b   1.000
_cell.length_c   1.000
_cell.angle_alpha   90.00
_cell.angle_beta   90.00
_cell.angle_gamma   90.00
#
_symmetry.space_group_name_H-M   'P 1'
#
loop_
_entity.id
_entity.type
_entity.pdbx_description
1 polymer ?
#
loop_
_entity_poly.entity_id
_entity_poly.type
_entity_poly.pdbx_seq_one_letter_code
_entity_poly.pdbx_strand_id
1 'polypeptide(L)'
;SFGILPFSRGLVFRRGLHLSPFASGFTFHRGFRIASPNNNGAEYIKGTVNEAVVLPPKDKVAGSYHWDFERLLSISLIPLTIASVIKGAHPITDLCFGVILPFHCHIGFDAIITDYFPPHRSPGSNKVLTWSLRGATLIVLYGCYEFNTNDVGMTELVKKVWNA
;
A
#
# COMPACT_ATOMS: atom_id res chain seq x y z
N SER A 1 -34.68 -25.46 57.95
CA SER A 1 -35.52 -24.44 57.31
C SER A 1 -34.89 -24.01 55.98
N PHE A 2 -35.61 -24.33 54.96
CA PHE A 2 -35.27 -24.05 53.56
C PHE A 2 -35.47 -22.55 53.22
N GLY A 3 -34.49 -21.93 52.56
CA GLY A 3 -34.62 -20.60 51.97
C GLY A 3 -34.29 -20.65 50.49
N ILE A 4 -35.34 -20.54 49.67
CA ILE A 4 -35.30 -20.53 48.23
C ILE A 4 -35.07 -19.10 47.75
N LEU A 5 -34.03 -18.90 46.91
CA LEU A 5 -33.76 -17.65 46.24
C LEU A 5 -34.48 -17.60 44.88
N PRO A 6 -35.10 -16.49 44.46
CA PRO A 6 -35.72 -16.36 43.19
C PRO A 6 -34.74 -15.92 42.10
N PHE A 7 -34.86 -16.60 40.97
CA PHE A 7 -34.21 -16.37 39.71
C PHE A 7 -34.88 -15.16 38.98
N SER A 8 -34.11 -14.10 38.74
CA SER A 8 -34.61 -12.98 37.96
C SER A 8 -33.95 -12.98 36.58
N ARG A 9 -34.78 -13.29 35.56
CA ARG A 9 -34.45 -13.14 34.16
C ARG A 9 -34.61 -11.69 33.72
N GLY A 10 -33.54 -11.09 33.22
CA GLY A 10 -33.56 -9.82 32.53
C GLY A 10 -33.05 -10.00 31.10
N LEU A 11 -33.97 -10.32 30.16
CA LEU A 11 -33.71 -10.30 28.72
C LEU A 11 -33.80 -8.86 28.23
N VAL A 12 -32.64 -8.22 27.96
CA VAL A 12 -32.63 -6.97 27.23
C VAL A 12 -32.13 -7.23 25.82
N PHE A 13 -33.11 -7.36 24.93
CA PHE A 13 -32.93 -7.47 23.48
C PHE A 13 -32.75 -6.05 22.92
N ARG A 14 -31.51 -5.61 22.69
CA ARG A 14 -31.24 -4.34 22.01
C ARG A 14 -30.73 -4.63 20.61
N ARG A 15 -31.69 -4.70 19.66
CA ARG A 15 -31.40 -4.63 18.22
C ARG A 15 -30.90 -3.22 17.89
N GLY A 16 -29.59 -3.06 17.73
CA GLY A 16 -29.02 -1.91 17.07
C GLY A 16 -28.79 -2.25 15.60
N LEU A 17 -29.61 -1.70 14.71
CA LEU A 17 -29.35 -1.67 13.26
C LEU A 17 -28.14 -0.78 13.03
N HIS A 18 -26.98 -1.38 12.82
CA HIS A 18 -25.78 -0.68 12.35
C HIS A 18 -25.80 -0.70 10.83
N LEU A 19 -26.33 0.38 10.23
CA LEU A 19 -26.12 0.72 8.83
C LEU A 19 -24.65 1.12 8.67
N SER A 20 -23.84 0.23 8.10
CA SER A 20 -22.49 0.55 7.69
C SER A 20 -22.54 1.32 6.37
N PRO A 21 -21.93 2.51 6.26
CA PRO A 21 -21.77 3.16 4.97
C PRO A 21 -20.76 2.36 4.13
N PHE A 22 -21.19 2.01 2.95
CA PHE A 22 -20.44 1.40 1.88
C PHE A 22 -19.35 2.38 1.41
N ALA A 23 -18.14 2.24 1.95
CA ALA A 23 -16.95 2.89 1.43
C ALA A 23 -15.98 1.79 1.01
N SER A 24 -16.11 1.31 -0.24
CA SER A 24 -15.09 0.48 -0.85
C SER A 24 -13.86 1.31 -1.16
N GLY A 25 -13.07 1.60 -0.14
CA GLY A 25 -11.72 2.07 -0.29
C GLY A 25 -10.84 0.87 -0.62
N PHE A 26 -10.27 0.85 -1.81
CA PHE A 26 -9.22 -0.10 -2.20
C PHE A 26 -7.98 0.18 -1.34
N THR A 27 -7.97 -0.37 -0.14
CA THR A 27 -6.81 -0.29 0.74
C THR A 27 -5.89 -1.45 0.37
N PHE A 28 -4.83 -1.13 -0.36
CA PHE A 28 -3.68 -2.01 -0.54
C PHE A 28 -2.99 -2.15 0.83
N HIS A 29 -3.47 -3.08 1.63
CA HIS A 29 -2.87 -3.38 2.93
C HIS A 29 -1.65 -4.27 2.71
N ARG A 30 -0.48 -3.65 2.67
CA ARG A 30 0.78 -4.32 2.99
C ARG A 30 0.81 -4.54 4.50
N GLY A 31 0.08 -5.53 4.96
CA GLY A 31 0.13 -6.01 6.33
C GLY A 31 0.39 -7.49 6.28
N PHE A 32 1.52 -7.91 6.79
CA PHE A 32 1.63 -9.24 7.34
C PHE A 32 0.54 -9.34 8.40
N ARG A 33 -0.66 -9.76 7.97
CA ARG A 33 -1.71 -10.12 8.92
C ARG A 33 -1.26 -11.42 9.57
N ILE A 34 -0.55 -11.29 10.69
CA ILE A 34 -0.71 -12.26 11.73
C ILE A 34 -2.22 -12.29 11.95
N ALA A 35 -2.84 -13.43 11.72
CA ALA A 35 -4.28 -13.61 11.93
C ALA A 35 -4.62 -12.92 13.25
N SER A 36 -5.52 -11.93 13.19
CA SER A 36 -5.95 -11.21 14.39
C SER A 36 -6.41 -12.28 15.37
N PRO A 37 -5.80 -12.42 16.54
CA PRO A 37 -6.28 -13.35 17.53
C PRO A 37 -7.73 -12.97 17.81
N ASN A 38 -8.60 -13.95 17.66
CA ASN A 38 -9.99 -13.84 18.02
C ASN A 38 -10.03 -13.25 19.44
N ASN A 39 -10.72 -12.14 19.66
CA ASN A 39 -10.71 -11.30 20.86
C ASN A 39 -11.22 -11.97 22.15
N ASN A 40 -11.11 -13.26 22.25
CA ASN A 40 -11.50 -14.07 23.41
C ASN A 40 -10.28 -14.47 24.26
N GLY A 41 -9.55 -13.46 24.76
CA GLY A 41 -8.45 -13.70 25.68
C GLY A 41 -7.16 -14.12 24.95
N ALA A 42 -6.02 -13.71 25.49
CA ALA A 42 -4.69 -13.98 24.95
C ALA A 42 -4.60 -15.38 24.36
N GLU A 43 -4.46 -15.49 23.05
CA GLU A 43 -4.24 -16.76 22.38
C GLU A 43 -2.85 -17.25 22.79
N TYR A 44 -2.89 -17.94 23.89
CA TYR A 44 -1.75 -18.63 24.44
C TYR A 44 -1.36 -19.73 23.45
N ILE A 45 -0.14 -19.69 22.92
CA ILE A 45 0.39 -20.74 22.08
C ILE A 45 0.41 -22.02 22.93
N LYS A 46 -0.63 -22.85 22.77
CA LYS A 46 -0.73 -24.15 23.43
C LYS A 46 0.07 -25.11 22.57
N GLY A 47 1.19 -25.53 23.09
CA GLY A 47 1.97 -26.56 22.43
C GLY A 47 3.40 -26.61 22.94
N THR A 48 4.05 -27.75 22.73
CA THR A 48 5.48 -27.91 22.96
C THR A 48 6.26 -27.41 21.75
N VAL A 49 7.57 -27.17 21.93
CA VAL A 49 8.48 -26.71 20.86
C VAL A 49 8.42 -27.62 19.60
N ASN A 50 7.97 -28.85 19.74
CA ASN A 50 7.89 -29.86 18.67
C ASN A 50 6.48 -30.00 18.05
N GLU A 51 5.49 -29.21 18.46
CA GLU A 51 4.18 -29.24 17.82
C GLU A 51 4.19 -28.52 16.47
N ALA A 52 3.48 -29.12 15.50
CA ALA A 52 3.34 -28.53 14.17
C ALA A 52 2.58 -27.21 14.24
N VAL A 53 3.21 -26.14 13.75
CA VAL A 53 2.56 -24.83 13.64
C VAL A 53 1.69 -24.81 12.37
N VAL A 54 0.41 -24.48 12.51
CA VAL A 54 -0.47 -24.25 11.36
C VAL A 54 -0.09 -22.91 10.73
N LEU A 55 0.51 -22.96 9.54
CA LEU A 55 0.84 -21.75 8.80
C LEU A 55 -0.43 -21.11 8.22
N PRO A 56 -0.52 -19.78 8.22
CA PRO A 56 -1.63 -19.09 7.57
C PRO A 56 -1.64 -19.37 6.07
N PRO A 57 -2.82 -19.29 5.41
CA PRO A 57 -2.91 -19.50 3.97
C PRO A 57 -2.02 -18.50 3.21
N LYS A 58 -1.38 -18.99 2.14
CA LYS A 58 -0.47 -18.18 1.32
C LYS A 58 -1.25 -17.07 0.60
N ASP A 59 -0.83 -15.85 0.77
CA ASP A 59 -1.31 -14.70 -0.01
C ASP A 59 -0.31 -14.37 -1.12
N LYS A 60 -0.65 -14.75 -2.35
CA LYS A 60 0.20 -14.51 -3.53
C LYS A 60 0.22 -13.04 -3.94
N VAL A 61 -0.87 -12.32 -3.69
CA VAL A 61 -1.02 -10.92 -4.09
C VAL A 61 -0.14 -10.02 -3.23
N ALA A 62 -0.18 -10.19 -1.91
CA ALA A 62 0.65 -9.42 -0.98
C ALA A 62 2.14 -9.79 -1.04
N GLY A 63 2.47 -11.00 -1.47
CA GLY A 63 3.84 -11.49 -1.57
C GLY A 63 4.41 -11.41 -2.99
N SER A 64 4.19 -12.43 -3.81
CA SER A 64 4.84 -12.60 -5.11
C SER A 64 4.49 -11.49 -6.11
N TYR A 65 3.22 -11.19 -6.29
CA TYR A 65 2.81 -10.23 -7.33
C TYR A 65 3.27 -8.81 -7.02
N HIS A 66 3.31 -8.43 -5.75
CA HIS A 66 3.85 -7.14 -5.36
C HIS A 66 5.35 -7.06 -5.68
N TRP A 67 6.10 -8.11 -5.35
CA TRP A 67 7.53 -8.21 -5.66
C TRP A 67 7.80 -8.20 -7.16
N ASP A 68 7.02 -8.97 -7.94
CA ASP A 68 7.12 -8.99 -9.40
C ASP A 68 6.86 -7.61 -10.01
N PHE A 69 5.85 -6.89 -9.50
CA PHE A 69 5.51 -5.55 -9.97
C PHE A 69 6.61 -4.52 -9.67
N GLU A 70 7.23 -4.57 -8.50
CA GLU A 70 8.39 -3.73 -8.16
C GLU A 70 9.55 -3.94 -9.17
N ARG A 71 9.83 -5.21 -9.49
CA ARG A 71 10.90 -5.57 -10.44
C ARG A 71 10.55 -5.19 -11.88
N LEU A 72 9.31 -5.39 -12.29
CA LEU A 72 8.84 -5.00 -13.61
C LEU A 72 9.00 -3.49 -13.84
N LEU A 73 8.61 -2.66 -12.89
CA LEU A 73 8.79 -1.21 -12.98
C LEU A 73 10.27 -0.83 -13.10
N SER A 74 11.13 -1.44 -12.28
CA SER A 74 12.58 -1.18 -12.33
C SER A 74 13.20 -1.58 -13.66
N ILE A 75 12.87 -2.76 -14.17
CA ILE A 75 13.39 -3.27 -15.45
C ILE A 75 12.89 -2.44 -16.62
N SER A 76 11.65 -1.97 -16.60
CA SER A 76 11.07 -1.17 -17.67
C SER A 76 11.71 0.21 -17.85
N LEU A 77 12.29 0.77 -16.79
CA LEU A 77 13.01 2.05 -16.86
C LEU A 77 14.28 1.97 -17.71
N ILE A 78 14.95 0.82 -17.75
CA ILE A 78 16.22 0.65 -18.50
C ILE A 78 16.00 0.84 -20.03
N PRO A 79 15.13 0.06 -20.71
CA PRO A 79 14.91 0.24 -22.12
C PRO A 79 14.28 1.59 -22.45
N LEU A 80 13.47 2.14 -21.55
CA LEU A 80 12.86 3.44 -21.71
C LEU A 80 13.92 4.56 -21.73
N THR A 81 14.89 4.51 -20.83
CA THR A 81 16.02 5.45 -20.78
C THR A 81 16.88 5.32 -22.05
N ILE A 82 17.21 4.09 -22.45
CA ILE A 82 17.98 3.85 -23.67
C ILE A 82 17.25 4.41 -24.89
N ALA A 83 15.94 4.17 -24.99
CA ALA A 83 15.13 4.68 -26.11
C ALA A 83 15.12 6.22 -26.15
N SER A 84 15.04 6.90 -25.01
CA SER A 84 15.07 8.36 -24.93
C SER A 84 16.42 8.93 -25.34
N VAL A 85 17.51 8.27 -24.98
CA VAL A 85 18.86 8.71 -25.37
C VAL A 85 19.08 8.53 -26.88
N ILE A 86 18.62 7.42 -27.48
CA ILE A 86 18.85 7.11 -28.88
C ILE A 86 17.91 7.90 -29.79
N LYS A 87 16.61 7.92 -29.47
CA LYS A 87 15.58 8.54 -30.34
C LYS A 87 15.37 10.03 -30.03
N GLY A 88 15.82 10.51 -28.88
CA GLY A 88 15.51 11.85 -28.38
C GLY A 88 14.08 11.97 -27.85
N ALA A 89 13.60 13.20 -27.73
CA ALA A 89 12.27 13.51 -27.25
C ALA A 89 11.20 12.89 -28.17
N HIS A 90 10.32 12.09 -27.58
CA HIS A 90 9.22 11.45 -28.27
C HIS A 90 8.01 11.35 -27.33
N PRO A 91 6.80 11.76 -27.77
CA PRO A 91 5.66 11.90 -26.87
C PRO A 91 5.26 10.59 -26.14
N ILE A 92 5.41 9.45 -26.81
CA ILE A 92 5.10 8.13 -26.21
C ILE A 92 6.13 7.80 -25.11
N THR A 93 7.42 8.06 -25.35
CA THR A 93 8.48 7.79 -24.39
C THR A 93 8.32 8.69 -23.16
N ASP A 94 8.03 9.97 -23.37
CA ASP A 94 7.82 10.94 -22.29
C ASP A 94 6.57 10.62 -21.47
N LEU A 95 5.48 10.16 -22.11
CA LEU A 95 4.30 9.68 -21.41
C LEU A 95 4.61 8.45 -20.55
N CYS A 96 5.35 7.49 -21.10
CA CYS A 96 5.77 6.30 -20.35
C CYS A 96 6.65 6.66 -19.15
N PHE A 97 7.59 7.59 -19.30
CA PHE A 97 8.37 8.11 -18.18
C PHE A 97 7.49 8.78 -17.13
N GLY A 98 6.56 9.63 -17.58
CA GLY A 98 5.64 10.35 -16.71
C GLY A 98 4.74 9.43 -15.86
N VAL A 99 4.59 8.16 -16.24
CA VAL A 99 3.82 7.17 -15.48
C VAL A 99 4.74 6.25 -14.69
N ILE A 100 5.70 5.61 -15.36
CA ILE A 100 6.54 4.54 -14.75
C ILE A 100 7.45 5.09 -13.66
N LEU A 101 8.06 6.24 -13.86
CA LEU A 101 8.99 6.84 -12.91
C LEU A 101 8.30 7.26 -11.58
N PRO A 102 7.14 7.97 -11.59
CA PRO A 102 6.43 8.27 -10.36
C PRO A 102 5.95 7.03 -9.61
N PHE A 103 5.49 5.99 -10.31
CA PHE A 103 5.11 4.73 -9.66
C PHE A 103 6.31 4.01 -9.05
N HIS A 104 7.44 3.97 -9.73
CA HIS A 104 8.67 3.40 -9.19
C HIS A 104 9.11 4.12 -7.92
N CYS A 105 9.11 5.46 -7.93
CA CYS A 105 9.42 6.27 -6.75
C CYS A 105 8.40 6.05 -5.63
N HIS A 106 7.10 5.98 -5.95
CA HIS A 106 6.05 5.73 -4.96
C HIS A 106 6.30 4.45 -4.18
N ILE A 107 6.58 3.35 -4.89
CA ILE A 107 6.84 2.05 -4.26
C ILE A 107 8.09 2.10 -3.39
N GLY A 108 9.16 2.76 -3.86
CA GLY A 108 10.38 2.94 -3.10
C GLY A 108 10.16 3.72 -1.79
N PHE A 109 9.42 4.83 -1.85
CA PHE A 109 9.08 5.60 -0.65
C PHE A 109 8.10 4.88 0.27
N ASP A 110 7.15 4.12 -0.28
CA ASP A 110 6.23 3.30 0.53
C ASP A 110 7.00 2.22 1.32
N ALA A 111 8.02 1.61 0.72
CA ALA A 111 8.91 0.69 1.43
C ALA A 111 9.63 1.37 2.59
N ILE A 112 10.18 2.58 2.39
CA ILE A 112 10.82 3.36 3.46
C ILE A 112 9.83 3.67 4.58
N ILE A 113 8.62 4.12 4.27
CA ILE A 113 7.59 4.42 5.27
C ILE A 113 7.25 3.16 6.07
N THR A 114 7.11 2.02 5.41
CA THR A 114 6.77 0.75 6.06
C THR A 114 7.87 0.29 7.01
N ASP A 115 9.13 0.46 6.63
CA ASP A 115 10.28 -0.03 7.39
C ASP A 115 10.61 0.87 8.58
N TYR A 116 10.59 2.20 8.40
CA TYR A 116 10.98 3.15 9.44
C TYR A 116 9.82 3.66 10.31
N PHE A 117 8.59 3.65 9.78
CA PHE A 117 7.38 4.08 10.50
C PHE A 117 6.32 2.98 10.53
N PRO A 118 6.63 1.80 11.10
CA PRO A 118 5.68 0.70 11.12
C PRO A 118 4.42 1.06 11.92
N PRO A 119 3.23 0.62 11.49
CA PRO A 119 1.95 1.01 12.08
C PRO A 119 1.78 0.56 13.54
N HIS A 120 2.50 -0.49 13.97
CA HIS A 120 2.46 -0.96 15.35
C HIS A 120 3.25 -0.06 16.32
N ARG A 121 4.29 0.65 15.83
CA ARG A 121 5.14 1.52 16.65
C ARG A 121 4.69 2.99 16.60
N SER A 122 4.30 3.47 15.42
CA SER A 122 3.92 4.87 15.19
C SER A 122 2.72 4.99 14.25
N PRO A 123 1.50 4.64 14.71
CA PRO A 123 0.32 4.58 13.85
C PRO A 123 -0.08 5.94 13.26
N GLY A 124 0.12 7.03 14.00
CA GLY A 124 -0.16 8.39 13.54
C GLY A 124 0.77 8.82 12.40
N SER A 125 2.08 8.71 12.61
CA SER A 125 3.09 9.07 11.62
C SER A 125 2.97 8.21 10.35
N ASN A 126 2.76 6.91 10.50
CA ASN A 126 2.54 6.02 9.36
C ASN A 126 1.35 6.47 8.50
N LYS A 127 0.20 6.78 9.13
CA LYS A 127 -0.97 7.29 8.41
C LYS A 127 -0.69 8.59 7.66
N VAL A 128 -0.11 9.57 8.33
CA VAL A 128 0.18 10.87 7.73
C VAL A 128 1.13 10.71 6.54
N LEU A 129 2.24 9.99 6.71
CA LEU A 129 3.22 9.78 5.65
C LEU A 129 2.65 9.01 4.45
N THR A 130 1.87 7.95 4.69
CA THR A 130 1.25 7.17 3.62
C THR A 130 0.24 8.01 2.81
N TRP A 131 -0.60 8.82 3.47
CA TRP A 131 -1.53 9.69 2.78
C TRP A 131 -0.84 10.84 2.06
N SER A 132 0.21 11.42 2.66
CA SER A 132 1.04 12.44 2.01
C SER A 132 1.73 11.89 0.76
N LEU A 133 2.28 10.68 0.83
CA LEU A 133 2.89 10.03 -0.33
C LEU A 133 1.88 9.78 -1.45
N ARG A 134 0.68 9.31 -1.12
CA ARG A 134 -0.40 9.13 -2.12
C ARG A 134 -0.78 10.45 -2.79
N GLY A 135 -0.98 11.50 -1.99
CA GLY A 135 -1.28 12.83 -2.51
C GLY A 135 -0.16 13.38 -3.39
N ALA A 136 1.09 13.29 -2.94
CA ALA A 136 2.25 13.69 -3.71
C ALA A 136 2.36 12.94 -5.04
N THR A 137 2.14 11.63 -5.05
CA THR A 137 2.18 10.82 -6.27
C THR A 137 1.11 11.26 -7.28
N LEU A 138 -0.11 11.55 -6.82
CA LEU A 138 -1.18 12.06 -7.70
C LEU A 138 -0.83 13.41 -8.31
N ILE A 139 -0.27 14.33 -7.50
CA ILE A 139 0.18 15.64 -7.96
C ILE A 139 1.29 15.51 -9.00
N VAL A 140 2.27 14.63 -8.75
CA VAL A 140 3.38 14.37 -9.69
C VAL A 140 2.88 13.75 -10.98
N LEU A 141 1.97 12.78 -10.93
CA LEU A 141 1.37 12.17 -12.12
C LEU A 141 0.61 13.21 -12.97
N TYR A 142 -0.17 14.07 -12.32
CA TYR A 142 -0.86 15.16 -12.99
C TYR A 142 0.13 16.16 -13.59
N GLY A 143 1.15 16.55 -12.84
CA GLY A 143 2.19 17.45 -13.33
C GLY A 143 2.98 16.88 -14.51
N CYS A 144 3.34 15.60 -14.48
CA CYS A 144 3.98 14.92 -15.60
C CYS A 144 3.08 14.88 -16.85
N TYR A 145 1.79 14.61 -16.66
CA TYR A 145 0.82 14.60 -17.75
C TYR A 145 0.70 15.99 -18.38
N GLU A 146 0.50 17.02 -17.57
CA GLU A 146 0.38 18.41 -18.03
C GLU A 146 1.65 18.88 -18.77
N PHE A 147 2.81 18.57 -18.19
CA PHE A 147 4.11 18.94 -18.76
C PHE A 147 4.40 18.22 -20.09
N ASN A 148 4.01 16.97 -20.23
CA ASN A 148 4.22 16.20 -21.46
C ASN A 148 3.20 16.54 -22.56
N THR A 149 2.03 17.10 -22.24
CA THR A 149 0.99 17.43 -23.21
C THR A 149 1.01 18.90 -23.63
N ASN A 150 1.29 19.81 -22.71
CA ASN A 150 1.18 21.25 -22.94
C ASN A 150 2.54 21.96 -23.01
N ASP A 151 3.64 21.27 -22.69
CA ASP A 151 5.00 21.84 -22.68
C ASP A 151 5.99 20.97 -23.46
N VAL A 152 7.29 21.18 -23.23
CA VAL A 152 8.39 20.59 -24.00
C VAL A 152 8.57 19.08 -23.78
N GLY A 153 7.98 18.50 -22.73
CA GLY A 153 8.18 17.10 -22.34
C GLY A 153 9.45 16.86 -21.52
N MET A 154 9.47 15.72 -20.81
CA MET A 154 10.52 15.43 -19.84
C MET A 154 11.88 15.18 -20.48
N THR A 155 11.93 14.48 -21.61
CA THR A 155 13.19 14.15 -22.31
C THR A 155 13.85 15.41 -22.87
N GLU A 156 13.09 16.33 -23.45
CA GLU A 156 13.62 17.59 -24.00
C GLU A 156 14.06 18.56 -22.89
N LEU A 157 13.36 18.56 -21.75
CA LEU A 157 13.80 19.32 -20.58
C LEU A 157 15.19 18.87 -20.11
N VAL A 158 15.37 17.57 -19.92
CA VAL A 158 16.67 17.00 -19.50
C VAL A 158 17.76 17.38 -20.50
N LYS A 159 17.49 17.29 -21.79
CA LYS A 159 18.43 17.67 -22.84
C LYS A 159 18.78 19.16 -22.80
N LYS A 160 17.80 20.03 -22.59
CA LYS A 160 18.03 21.49 -22.48
C LYS A 160 18.87 21.83 -21.25
N VAL A 161 18.59 21.20 -20.11
CA VAL A 161 19.36 21.42 -18.87
C VAL A 161 20.80 20.89 -19.02
N TRP A 162 20.98 19.76 -19.71
CA TRP A 162 22.32 19.18 -19.96
C TRP A 162 23.18 20.04 -20.87
N ASN A 163 22.59 20.76 -21.82
CA ASN A 163 23.28 21.58 -22.81
C ASN A 163 23.35 23.07 -22.43
N ALA A 164 22.82 23.47 -21.28
CA ALA A 164 22.86 24.82 -20.76
C ALA A 164 24.20 25.11 -20.06
#